data_51712b7db2137758dd9f8b08e3701846
#
_entry.id   51712b7db2137758dd9f8b08e3701846
#
_cell.length_a   1.000
_cell.length_b   1.000
_cell.length_c   1.000
_cell.angle_alpha   90.00
_cell.angle_beta   90.00
_cell.angle_gamma   90.00
#
_symmetry.space_group_name_H-M   'P 1'
#
loop_
_entity.id
_entity.type
_entity.pdbx_description
1 polymer ?
#
loop_
_entity_poly.entity_id
_entity_poly.type
_entity_poly.pdbx_seq_one_letter_code
_entity_poly.pdbx_strand_id
1 'polypeptide(L)'
;MARESVEERTLIIRQKERELMEKEEGYYRHKRLLEERSVDVDDRRRRLSHLLEQEREKMSLLLNRYQAHPDEASDFYRDLQGLAEASEQVYRQSIQNLEEEKQAAMRRFHLEKYQLETELQGLRREEDDDTH
;
A
#
# COMPACT_ATOMS: atom_id res chain seq x y z
N MET A 1 11.65 -6.51 -48.67
CA MET A 1 12.10 -5.44 -47.78
C MET A 1 10.96 -4.74 -47.07
N ALA A 2 9.93 -4.30 -47.76
CA ALA A 2 8.73 -3.76 -47.08
C ALA A 2 8.02 -4.80 -46.24
N ARG A 3 8.07 -6.06 -46.60
CA ARG A 3 7.47 -7.21 -45.89
C ARG A 3 8.16 -7.51 -44.57
N GLU A 4 9.49 -7.43 -44.49
CA GLU A 4 10.27 -7.62 -43.27
C GLU A 4 9.97 -6.49 -42.27
N SER A 5 9.87 -5.27 -42.75
CA SER A 5 9.54 -4.09 -41.93
C SER A 5 8.14 -4.21 -41.29
N VAL A 6 7.14 -4.73 -42.01
CA VAL A 6 5.79 -4.97 -41.51
C VAL A 6 5.79 -6.11 -40.48
N GLU A 7 6.52 -7.19 -40.71
CA GLU A 7 6.63 -8.30 -39.77
C GLU A 7 7.34 -7.90 -38.47
N GLU A 8 8.41 -7.13 -38.58
CA GLU A 8 9.13 -6.58 -37.41
C GLU A 8 8.22 -5.66 -36.61
N ARG A 9 7.44 -4.80 -37.28
CA ARG A 9 6.49 -3.89 -36.62
C ARG A 9 5.43 -4.68 -35.85
N THR A 10 4.88 -5.74 -36.44
CA THR A 10 3.89 -6.61 -35.81
C THR A 10 4.45 -7.28 -34.57
N LEU A 11 5.71 -7.74 -34.62
CA LEU A 11 6.38 -8.31 -33.45
C LEU A 11 6.58 -7.29 -32.34
N ILE A 12 6.98 -6.08 -32.68
CA ILE A 12 7.15 -4.98 -31.72
C ILE A 12 5.81 -4.63 -31.07
N ILE A 13 4.72 -4.56 -31.84
CA ILE A 13 3.37 -4.30 -31.30
C ILE A 13 2.99 -5.37 -30.29
N ARG A 14 3.15 -6.64 -30.63
CA ARG A 14 2.83 -7.76 -29.72
C ARG A 14 3.68 -7.73 -28.46
N GLN A 15 4.95 -7.39 -28.58
CA GLN A 15 5.85 -7.27 -27.43
C GLN A 15 5.40 -6.14 -26.50
N LYS A 16 5.02 -4.99 -27.05
CA LYS A 16 4.55 -3.85 -26.28
C LYS A 16 3.20 -4.11 -25.61
N GLU A 17 2.30 -4.80 -26.29
CA GLU A 17 1.01 -5.22 -25.72
C GLU A 17 1.22 -6.16 -24.52
N ARG A 18 2.18 -7.11 -24.65
CA ARG A 18 2.54 -8.01 -23.55
C ARG A 18 3.16 -7.24 -22.39
N GLU A 19 4.06 -6.31 -22.68
CA GLU A 19 4.70 -5.45 -21.69
C GLU A 19 3.67 -4.62 -20.91
N LEU A 20 2.68 -4.06 -21.61
CA LEU A 20 1.58 -3.32 -21.00
C LEU A 20 0.76 -4.21 -20.06
N MET A 21 0.43 -5.42 -20.50
CA MET A 21 -0.31 -6.39 -19.70
C MET A 21 0.46 -6.78 -18.43
N GLU A 22 1.77 -7.02 -18.55
CA GLU A 22 2.65 -7.34 -17.42
C GLU A 22 2.71 -6.19 -16.41
N LYS A 23 2.77 -4.96 -16.89
CA LYS A 23 2.78 -3.78 -16.02
C LYS A 23 1.44 -3.60 -15.29
N GLU A 24 0.32 -3.85 -15.96
CA GLU A 24 -1.00 -3.82 -15.33
C GLU A 24 -1.12 -4.88 -14.23
N GLU A 25 -0.72 -6.10 -14.54
CA GLU A 25 -0.74 -7.20 -13.55
C GLU A 25 0.16 -6.91 -12.37
N GLY A 26 1.37 -6.41 -12.62
CA GLY A 26 2.33 -6.04 -11.59
C GLY A 26 1.82 -4.92 -10.68
N TYR A 27 1.20 -3.91 -11.27
CA TYR A 27 0.62 -2.79 -10.52
C TYR A 27 -0.52 -3.26 -9.61
N TYR A 28 -1.46 -4.03 -10.13
CA TYR A 28 -2.61 -4.50 -9.34
C TYR A 28 -2.19 -5.48 -8.25
N ARG A 29 -1.17 -6.29 -8.50
CA ARG A 29 -0.59 -7.18 -7.48
C ARG A 29 0.04 -6.38 -6.35
N HIS A 30 0.81 -5.36 -6.69
CA HIS A 30 1.45 -4.47 -5.73
C HIS A 30 0.42 -3.69 -4.92
N LYS A 31 -0.62 -3.19 -5.58
CA LYS A 31 -1.73 -2.49 -4.94
C LYS A 31 -2.42 -3.35 -3.89
N ARG A 32 -2.72 -4.61 -4.23
CA ARG A 32 -3.32 -5.56 -3.29
C ARG A 32 -2.42 -5.82 -2.09
N LEU A 33 -1.12 -5.97 -2.32
CA LEU A 33 -0.15 -6.16 -1.25
C LEU A 33 -0.13 -4.97 -0.28
N LEU A 34 -0.18 -3.76 -0.79
CA LEU A 34 -0.24 -2.55 0.04
C LEU A 34 -1.55 -2.46 0.83
N GLU A 35 -2.66 -2.85 0.23
CA GLU A 35 -3.97 -2.92 0.91
C GLU A 35 -3.95 -3.94 2.05
N GLU A 36 -3.35 -5.12 1.83
CA GLU A 36 -3.17 -6.15 2.85
C GLU A 36 -2.31 -5.64 4.02
N ARG A 37 -1.24 -4.92 3.73
CA ARG A 37 -0.38 -4.30 4.75
C ARG A 37 -1.14 -3.27 5.57
N SER A 38 -2.03 -2.49 4.94
CA SER A 38 -2.87 -1.52 5.64
C SER A 38 -3.81 -2.21 6.63
N VAL A 39 -4.42 -3.32 6.22
CA VAL A 39 -5.28 -4.14 7.10
C VAL A 39 -4.47 -4.69 8.27
N ASP A 40 -3.26 -5.20 8.03
CA ASP A 40 -2.38 -5.72 9.07
C ASP A 40 -2.00 -4.65 10.10
N VAL A 41 -1.71 -3.44 9.65
CA VAL A 41 -1.39 -2.31 10.52
C VAL A 41 -2.60 -1.95 11.38
N ASP A 42 -3.81 -1.90 10.80
CA ASP A 42 -5.04 -1.65 11.54
C ASP A 42 -5.30 -2.74 12.60
N ASP A 43 -5.10 -4.01 12.24
CA ASP A 43 -5.29 -5.14 13.16
C ASP A 43 -4.31 -5.08 14.34
N ARG A 44 -3.05 -4.73 14.07
CA ARG A 44 -2.03 -4.56 15.12
C ARG A 44 -2.39 -3.43 16.08
N ARG A 45 -2.89 -2.31 15.52
CA ARG A 45 -3.35 -1.19 16.32
C ARG A 45 -4.48 -1.60 17.27
N ARG A 46 -5.49 -2.30 16.75
CA ARG A 46 -6.64 -2.77 17.53
C ARG A 46 -6.21 -3.73 18.63
N ARG A 47 -5.32 -4.66 18.32
CA ARG A 47 -4.81 -5.63 19.31
C ARG A 47 -4.06 -4.93 20.42
N LEU A 48 -3.21 -3.97 20.08
CA LEU A 48 -2.45 -3.23 21.09
C LEU A 48 -3.36 -2.36 21.95
N SER A 49 -4.33 -1.66 21.36
CA SER A 49 -5.34 -0.90 22.12
C SER A 49 -6.09 -1.78 23.10
N HIS A 50 -6.47 -2.97 22.65
CA HIS A 50 -7.17 -3.94 23.51
C HIS A 50 -6.30 -4.43 24.66
N LEU A 51 -5.04 -4.73 24.40
CA LEU A 51 -4.07 -5.14 25.43
C LEU A 51 -3.86 -4.03 26.47
N LEU A 52 -3.71 -2.79 26.03
CA LEU A 52 -3.55 -1.65 26.95
C LEU A 52 -4.78 -1.45 27.81
N GLU A 53 -5.96 -1.59 27.23
CA GLU A 53 -7.22 -1.51 27.97
C GLU A 53 -7.35 -2.63 29.02
N GLN A 54 -6.98 -3.86 28.65
CA GLN A 54 -6.96 -4.98 29.58
C GLN A 54 -6.00 -4.74 30.76
N GLU A 55 -4.82 -4.18 30.49
CA GLU A 55 -3.86 -3.86 31.55
C GLU A 55 -4.41 -2.76 32.48
N ARG A 56 -5.10 -1.79 31.94
CA ARG A 56 -5.78 -0.73 32.70
C ARG A 56 -6.83 -1.32 33.64
N GLU A 57 -7.68 -2.21 33.11
CA GLU A 57 -8.71 -2.90 33.89
C GLU A 57 -8.12 -3.75 35.00
N LYS A 58 -7.05 -4.52 34.72
CA LYS A 58 -6.37 -5.32 35.71
C LYS A 58 -5.84 -4.48 36.87
N MET A 59 -5.23 -3.35 36.58
CA MET A 59 -4.72 -2.43 37.59
C MET A 59 -5.86 -1.87 38.43
N SER A 60 -6.96 -1.47 37.79
CA SER A 60 -8.14 -0.96 38.48
C SER A 60 -8.72 -1.99 39.45
N LEU A 61 -8.80 -3.26 39.02
CA LEU A 61 -9.27 -4.35 39.88
C LEU A 61 -8.32 -4.62 41.06
N LEU A 62 -7.01 -4.55 40.83
CA LEU A 62 -6.00 -4.70 41.90
C LEU A 62 -6.12 -3.60 42.92
N LEU A 63 -6.27 -2.34 42.50
CA LEU A 63 -6.44 -1.21 43.39
C LEU A 63 -7.70 -1.36 44.26
N ASN A 64 -8.80 -1.78 43.68
CA ASN A 64 -10.05 -2.01 44.39
C ASN A 64 -9.90 -3.16 45.41
N ARG A 65 -9.25 -4.24 44.98
CA ARG A 65 -9.04 -5.44 45.84
C ARG A 65 -8.22 -5.14 47.08
N TYR A 66 -7.20 -4.30 46.97
CA TYR A 66 -6.33 -3.94 48.08
C TYR A 66 -6.73 -2.59 48.72
N GLN A 67 -7.89 -2.04 48.34
CA GLN A 67 -8.39 -0.76 48.83
C GLN A 67 -7.35 0.37 48.70
N ALA A 68 -6.56 0.31 47.63
CA ALA A 68 -5.54 1.29 47.35
C ALA A 68 -6.12 2.48 46.58
N HIS A 69 -5.53 3.66 46.82
CA HIS A 69 -5.92 4.87 46.10
C HIS A 69 -5.38 4.83 44.67
N PRO A 70 -6.14 5.33 43.66
CA PRO A 70 -5.66 5.39 42.27
C PRO A 70 -4.31 6.08 42.08
N ASP A 71 -3.96 7.04 42.95
CA ASP A 71 -2.67 7.74 42.88
C ASP A 71 -1.47 6.81 43.10
N GLU A 72 -1.64 5.70 43.78
CA GLU A 72 -0.58 4.71 43.99
C GLU A 72 -0.14 4.05 42.67
N ALA A 73 -0.99 4.07 41.64
CA ALA A 73 -0.70 3.52 40.32
C ALA A 73 -0.49 4.62 39.26
N SER A 74 -0.25 5.86 39.67
CA SER A 74 -0.13 6.99 38.72
C SER A 74 0.97 6.79 37.71
N ASP A 75 2.13 6.26 38.12
CA ASP A 75 3.26 5.97 37.21
C ASP A 75 2.88 4.91 36.19
N PHE A 76 2.18 3.86 36.63
CA PHE A 76 1.70 2.82 35.73
C PHE A 76 0.75 3.36 34.67
N TYR A 77 -0.23 4.18 35.09
CA TYR A 77 -1.19 4.80 34.13
C TYR A 77 -0.50 5.77 33.19
N ARG A 78 0.50 6.51 33.67
CA ARG A 78 1.32 7.39 32.82
C ARG A 78 2.08 6.60 31.77
N ASP A 79 2.67 5.46 32.17
CA ASP A 79 3.39 4.59 31.22
C ASP A 79 2.46 4.00 30.17
N LEU A 80 1.25 3.57 30.56
CA LEU A 80 0.23 3.09 29.64
C LEU A 80 -0.17 4.18 28.64
N GLN A 81 -0.37 5.40 29.12
CA GLN A 81 -0.70 6.52 28.26
C GLN A 81 0.43 6.83 27.27
N GLY A 82 1.68 6.80 27.73
CA GLY A 82 2.85 6.97 26.89
C GLY A 82 2.95 5.92 25.80
N LEU A 83 2.67 4.66 26.14
CA LEU A 83 2.65 3.56 25.16
C LEU A 83 1.53 3.75 24.14
N ALA A 84 0.34 4.17 24.57
CA ALA A 84 -0.79 4.44 23.68
C ALA A 84 -0.46 5.55 22.70
N GLU A 85 0.15 6.64 23.17
CA GLU A 85 0.54 7.77 22.32
C GLU A 85 1.65 7.38 21.33
N ALA A 86 2.67 6.64 21.78
CA ALA A 86 3.74 6.16 20.93
C ALA A 86 3.21 5.21 19.84
N SER A 87 2.31 4.31 20.21
CA SER A 87 1.64 3.40 19.29
C SER A 87 0.84 4.14 18.23
N GLU A 88 0.12 5.16 18.62
CA GLU A 88 -0.68 5.97 17.70
C GLU A 88 0.20 6.72 16.70
N GLN A 89 1.34 7.23 17.13
CA GLN A 89 2.31 7.88 16.24
C GLN A 89 2.89 6.91 15.23
N VAL A 90 3.28 5.70 15.68
CA VAL A 90 3.80 4.65 14.79
C VAL A 90 2.75 4.24 13.78
N TYR A 91 1.50 4.10 14.22
CA TYR A 91 0.38 3.77 13.34
C TYR A 91 0.20 4.83 12.25
N ARG A 92 0.11 6.10 12.62
CA ARG A 92 -0.05 7.22 11.67
C ARG A 92 1.08 7.28 10.66
N GLN A 93 2.33 7.09 11.12
CA GLN A 93 3.48 7.08 10.24
C GLN A 93 3.44 5.91 9.26
N SER A 94 3.06 4.73 9.74
CA SER A 94 2.94 3.52 8.90
C SER A 94 1.88 3.70 7.82
N ILE A 95 0.71 4.23 8.18
CA ILE A 95 -0.38 4.48 7.23
C ILE A 95 0.02 5.55 6.21
N GLN A 96 0.68 6.61 6.65
CA GLN A 96 1.16 7.66 5.75
C GLN A 96 2.17 7.09 4.75
N ASN A 97 3.13 6.27 5.21
CA ASN A 97 4.13 5.65 4.33
C ASN A 97 3.47 4.74 3.29
N LEU A 98 2.47 3.94 3.70
CA LEU A 98 1.72 3.08 2.79
C LEU A 98 0.94 3.89 1.75
N GLU A 99 0.31 4.98 2.17
CA GLU A 99 -0.42 5.87 1.27
C GLU A 99 0.51 6.53 0.25
N GLU A 100 1.67 7.00 0.69
CA GLU A 100 2.70 7.58 -0.20
C GLU A 100 3.20 6.55 -1.21
N GLU A 101 3.42 5.31 -0.77
CA GLU A 101 3.84 4.21 -1.64
C GLU A 101 2.77 3.87 -2.67
N LYS A 102 1.49 3.83 -2.27
CA LYS A 102 0.35 3.64 -3.18
C LYS A 102 0.29 4.74 -4.24
N GLN A 103 0.42 5.99 -3.83
CA GLN A 103 0.39 7.13 -4.75
C GLN A 103 1.56 7.11 -5.72
N ALA A 104 2.76 6.79 -5.25
CA ALA A 104 3.95 6.69 -6.09
C ALA A 104 3.81 5.56 -7.13
N ALA A 105 3.31 4.40 -6.70
CA ALA A 105 3.08 3.25 -7.59
C ALA A 105 2.04 3.58 -8.66
N MET A 106 0.95 4.25 -8.28
CA MET A 106 -0.10 4.67 -9.19
C MET A 106 0.42 5.65 -10.26
N ARG A 107 1.17 6.66 -9.83
CA ARG A 107 1.74 7.66 -10.76
C ARG A 107 2.72 7.02 -11.73
N ARG A 108 3.59 6.14 -11.25
CA ARG A 108 4.54 5.41 -12.10
C ARG A 108 3.82 4.55 -13.12
N PHE A 109 2.82 3.81 -12.67
CA PHE A 109 2.03 2.95 -13.55
C PHE A 109 1.32 3.74 -14.64
N HIS A 110 0.65 4.84 -14.29
CA HIS A 110 -0.05 5.68 -15.27
C HIS A 110 0.91 6.29 -16.29
N LEU A 111 2.10 6.71 -15.86
CA LEU A 111 3.10 7.24 -16.76
C LEU A 111 3.61 6.18 -17.74
N GLU A 112 3.97 5.00 -17.24
CA GLU A 112 4.44 3.89 -18.06
C GLU A 112 3.37 3.40 -19.02
N LYS A 113 2.14 3.29 -18.54
CA LYS A 113 0.99 2.92 -19.36
C LYS A 113 0.75 3.93 -20.49
N TYR A 114 0.78 5.21 -20.16
CA TYR A 114 0.61 6.28 -21.16
C TYR A 114 1.68 6.21 -22.24
N GLN A 115 2.94 5.99 -21.85
CA GLN A 115 4.05 5.87 -22.79
C GLN A 115 3.87 4.69 -23.75
N LEU A 116 3.50 3.51 -23.21
CA LEU A 116 3.26 2.31 -24.01
C LEU A 116 2.07 2.45 -24.93
N GLU A 117 0.97 3.03 -24.45
CA GLU A 117 -0.22 3.27 -25.27
C GLU A 117 0.06 4.25 -26.41
N THR A 118 0.86 5.29 -26.14
CA THR A 118 1.26 6.26 -27.15
C THR A 118 2.13 5.59 -28.23
N GLU A 119 3.10 4.78 -27.82
CA GLU A 119 3.95 4.05 -28.76
C GLU A 119 3.15 3.03 -29.59
N LEU A 120 2.21 2.32 -28.96
CA LEU A 120 1.32 1.39 -29.65
C LEU A 120 0.43 2.10 -30.65
N GLN A 121 -0.11 3.24 -30.26
CA GLN A 121 -0.96 4.02 -31.14
C GLN A 121 -0.19 4.49 -32.38
N GLY A 122 1.04 4.94 -32.20
CA GLY A 122 1.93 5.33 -33.29
C GLY A 122 2.23 4.17 -34.24
N LEU A 123 2.56 3.01 -33.70
CA LEU A 123 2.86 1.80 -34.47
C LEU A 123 1.64 1.29 -35.23
N ARG A 124 0.46 1.34 -34.64
CA ARG A 124 -0.79 0.92 -35.28
C ARG A 124 -1.18 1.86 -36.41
N ARG A 125 -0.93 3.15 -36.28
CA ARG A 125 -1.15 4.14 -37.35
C ARG A 125 -0.24 3.85 -38.52
N GLU A 126 1.03 3.56 -38.30
CA GLU A 126 1.99 3.20 -39.34
C GLU A 126 1.57 1.89 -40.03
N GLU A 127 1.04 0.92 -39.29
CA GLU A 127 0.52 -0.34 -39.83
C GLU A 127 -0.69 -0.08 -40.75
N ASP A 128 -1.62 0.78 -40.34
CA ASP A 128 -2.79 1.15 -41.12
C ASP A 128 -2.40 1.90 -42.40
N ASP A 129 -1.42 2.81 -42.34
CA ASP A 129 -0.89 3.51 -43.48
C ASP A 129 -0.22 2.56 -44.49
N ASP A 130 0.46 1.55 -44.02
CA ASP A 130 1.13 0.55 -44.86
C ASP A 130 0.14 -0.43 -45.53
N THR A 131 -1.06 -0.60 -44.97
CA THR A 131 -2.09 -1.48 -45.55
C THR A 131 -2.96 -0.81 -46.59
N HIS A 132 -2.84 0.50 -46.78
CA HIS A 132 -3.50 1.27 -47.82
C HIS A 132 -2.55 1.51 -48.99
#